data_84900ffc824794465c97af8aa78a5249
#
_entry.id   84900ffc824794465c97af8aa78a5249
#
_cell.length_a   1.000
_cell.length_b   1.000
_cell.length_c   1.000
_cell.angle_alpha   90.00
_cell.angle_beta   90.00
_cell.angle_gamma   90.00
#
_symmetry.space_group_name_H-M   'P 1'
#
loop_
_entity.id
_entity.type
_entity.pdbx_description
1 polymer ?
#
loop_
_entity_poly.entity_id
_entity_poly.type
_entity_poly.pdbx_seq_one_letter_code
_entity_poly.pdbx_strand_id
1 'polypeptide(L)'
;GQHPKEKSDTITILEKIGHFTDEENARLYHEYKSTNRTNTEISKLIETNLDLGNILTNASKKWDGGYVLSGLIGHGDAFALRDPHGIRPAYYYCDEEIAVVASEKPVIQTAFNVNANNIHELPRGEAIIIKKNGEVNFKQVMAPKARTSCSFERIYFSRGNDASIYAERKMLGALLSEPILKKINNDLDNTLFSYIPNTAETAFLGLTSALEKNLNKKRQNLLETGQIDNLKLIINQKIRVEKMAVKDAKLRTFITADSDRDGLVGHIYDVTYGVSKNTDTLVILDDS
;
A
#
# COMPACT_ATOMS: atom_id res chain seq x y z
N GLY A 1 19.74 13.06 -28.12
CA GLY A 1 19.27 12.64 -26.82
C GLY A 1 20.29 12.91 -25.74
N GLN A 2 19.92 13.61 -24.70
CA GLN A 2 20.78 13.74 -23.50
C GLN A 2 20.69 12.43 -22.76
N HIS A 3 21.83 11.77 -22.55
CA HIS A 3 21.89 10.61 -21.66
C HIS A 3 21.77 11.13 -20.22
N PRO A 4 20.77 10.67 -19.46
CA PRO A 4 20.63 11.07 -18.06
C PRO A 4 21.86 10.64 -17.25
N LYS A 5 22.30 11.51 -16.35
CA LYS A 5 23.41 11.21 -15.44
C LYS A 5 23.03 10.17 -14.38
N GLU A 6 21.74 9.99 -14.16
CA GLU A 6 21.20 9.04 -13.19
C GLU A 6 20.81 7.72 -13.85
N LYS A 7 21.07 6.63 -13.15
CA LYS A 7 20.77 5.25 -13.60
C LYS A 7 19.60 4.69 -12.80
N SER A 8 18.46 5.40 -12.78
CA SER A 8 17.26 4.89 -12.12
C SER A 8 16.32 4.23 -13.14
N ASP A 9 15.54 3.27 -12.70
CA ASP A 9 14.51 2.60 -13.53
C ASP A 9 13.50 3.62 -14.07
N THR A 10 13.15 4.62 -13.27
CA THR A 10 12.23 5.70 -13.65
C THR A 10 12.72 6.48 -14.87
N ILE A 11 14.01 6.75 -14.97
CA ILE A 11 14.59 7.45 -16.14
C ILE A 11 14.54 6.57 -17.37
N THR A 12 14.88 5.29 -17.25
CA THR A 12 14.78 4.35 -18.36
C THR A 12 13.35 4.23 -18.90
N ILE A 13 12.35 4.22 -18.00
CA ILE A 13 10.93 4.22 -18.34
C ILE A 13 10.56 5.52 -19.08
N LEU A 14 10.96 6.67 -18.55
CA LEU A 14 10.69 7.98 -19.15
C LEU A 14 11.31 8.11 -20.55
N GLU A 15 12.55 7.65 -20.75
CA GLU A 15 13.21 7.62 -22.07
C GLU A 15 12.45 6.75 -23.06
N LYS A 16 11.94 5.59 -22.62
CA LYS A 16 11.16 4.71 -23.49
C LYS A 16 9.83 5.32 -23.89
N ILE A 17 9.12 5.93 -22.94
CA ILE A 17 7.87 6.66 -23.25
C ILE A 17 8.16 7.81 -24.23
N GLY A 18 9.20 8.60 -23.97
CA GLY A 18 9.61 9.70 -24.83
C GLY A 18 9.95 9.24 -26.25
N HIS A 19 10.71 8.15 -26.40
CA HIS A 19 11.06 7.57 -27.70
C HIS A 19 9.81 7.20 -28.51
N PHE A 20 8.86 6.47 -27.93
CA PHE A 20 7.64 6.08 -28.66
C PHE A 20 6.67 7.26 -28.85
N THR A 21 6.74 8.28 -28.01
CA THR A 21 6.02 9.54 -28.24
C THR A 21 6.57 10.26 -29.47
N ASP A 22 7.89 10.33 -29.63
CA ASP A 22 8.52 10.93 -30.81
C ASP A 22 8.21 10.14 -32.08
N GLU A 23 8.22 8.80 -32.04
CA GLU A 23 7.83 7.97 -33.20
C GLU A 23 6.38 8.18 -33.61
N GLU A 24 5.44 8.23 -32.65
CA GLU A 24 4.03 8.49 -32.94
C GLU A 24 3.79 9.90 -33.46
N ASN A 25 4.48 10.90 -32.91
CA ASN A 25 4.49 12.26 -33.43
C ASN A 25 4.97 12.32 -34.88
N ALA A 26 6.07 11.68 -35.18
CA ALA A 26 6.62 11.63 -36.55
C ALA A 26 5.65 10.94 -37.51
N ARG A 27 5.05 9.81 -37.11
CA ARG A 27 4.04 9.09 -37.90
C ARG A 27 2.85 9.99 -38.26
N LEU A 28 2.25 10.64 -37.25
CA LEU A 28 1.11 11.54 -37.45
C LEU A 28 1.48 12.78 -38.26
N TYR A 29 2.69 13.32 -38.06
CA TYR A 29 3.18 14.46 -38.84
C TYR A 29 3.28 14.10 -40.33
N HIS A 30 3.86 12.97 -40.68
CA HIS A 30 3.96 12.51 -42.08
C HIS A 30 2.60 12.24 -42.70
N GLU A 31 1.69 11.62 -41.95
CA GLU A 31 0.31 11.36 -42.38
C GLU A 31 -0.41 12.68 -42.73
N TYR A 32 -0.38 13.67 -41.83
CA TYR A 32 -1.10 14.91 -42.03
C TYR A 32 -0.40 15.88 -43.00
N LYS A 33 0.93 15.80 -43.13
CA LYS A 33 1.68 16.62 -44.11
C LYS A 33 1.30 16.32 -45.56
N SER A 34 0.91 15.08 -45.86
CA SER A 34 0.43 14.68 -47.17
C SER A 34 -0.89 15.34 -47.60
N THR A 35 -1.61 15.97 -46.63
CA THR A 35 -2.94 16.53 -46.84
C THR A 35 -2.96 18.05 -47.06
N ASN A 36 -1.81 18.63 -47.45
CA ASN A 36 -1.64 20.07 -47.77
C ASN A 36 -2.07 21.05 -46.65
N ARG A 37 -1.82 20.71 -45.39
CA ARG A 37 -2.13 21.48 -44.17
C ARG A 37 -0.92 22.29 -43.71
N THR A 38 -1.19 23.40 -43.01
CA THR A 38 -0.16 24.17 -42.32
C THR A 38 0.42 23.43 -41.12
N ASN A 39 1.62 23.77 -40.72
CA ASN A 39 2.26 23.13 -39.53
C ASN A 39 1.43 23.37 -38.26
N THR A 40 0.76 24.52 -38.12
CA THR A 40 -0.11 24.81 -36.97
C THR A 40 -1.34 23.89 -36.92
N GLU A 41 -1.96 23.63 -38.08
CA GLU A 41 -3.09 22.71 -38.18
C GLU A 41 -2.65 21.26 -37.87
N ILE A 42 -1.47 20.88 -38.41
CA ILE A 42 -0.89 19.57 -38.14
C ILE A 42 -0.61 19.35 -36.64
N SER A 43 -0.02 20.39 -35.97
CA SER A 43 0.23 20.29 -34.52
C SER A 43 -1.06 20.09 -33.72
N LYS A 44 -2.13 20.79 -34.04
CA LYS A 44 -3.44 20.61 -33.38
C LYS A 44 -4.04 19.22 -33.62
N LEU A 45 -3.87 18.68 -34.83
CA LEU A 45 -4.32 17.34 -35.15
C LEU A 45 -3.51 16.27 -34.40
N ILE A 46 -2.21 16.45 -34.27
CA ILE A 46 -1.35 15.57 -33.48
C ILE A 46 -1.79 15.59 -32.01
N GLU A 47 -1.98 16.78 -31.41
CA GLU A 47 -2.48 16.90 -30.03
C GLU A 47 -3.78 16.13 -29.81
N THR A 48 -4.71 16.19 -30.76
CA THR A 48 -6.00 15.50 -30.64
C THR A 48 -5.89 13.99 -30.85
N ASN A 49 -5.05 13.55 -31.79
CA ASN A 49 -5.02 12.16 -32.27
C ASN A 49 -3.83 11.34 -31.74
N LEU A 50 -3.00 11.89 -30.85
CA LEU A 50 -1.90 11.15 -30.22
C LEU A 50 -2.44 9.93 -29.45
N ASP A 51 -2.02 8.73 -29.85
CA ASP A 51 -2.46 7.47 -29.25
C ASP A 51 -1.54 7.07 -28.09
N LEU A 52 -1.86 7.57 -26.89
CA LEU A 52 -1.15 7.20 -25.67
C LEU A 52 -1.22 5.70 -25.36
N GLY A 53 -2.31 5.05 -25.70
CA GLY A 53 -2.45 3.60 -25.52
C GLY A 53 -1.44 2.81 -26.34
N ASN A 54 -1.22 3.21 -27.60
CA ASN A 54 -0.22 2.61 -28.46
C ASN A 54 1.22 2.92 -27.99
N ILE A 55 1.48 4.15 -27.60
CA ILE A 55 2.77 4.58 -27.02
C ILE A 55 3.12 3.72 -25.81
N LEU A 56 2.22 3.60 -24.84
CA LEU A 56 2.41 2.81 -23.62
C LEU A 56 2.57 1.32 -23.93
N THR A 57 1.80 0.79 -24.88
CA THR A 57 1.91 -0.62 -25.31
C THR A 57 3.30 -0.93 -25.88
N ASN A 58 3.86 -0.04 -26.69
CA ASN A 58 5.18 -0.22 -27.27
C ASN A 58 6.30 0.00 -26.23
N ALA A 59 6.18 1.00 -25.39
CA ALA A 59 7.14 1.31 -24.34
C ALA A 59 7.27 0.19 -23.32
N SER A 60 6.15 -0.43 -22.93
CA SER A 60 6.08 -1.42 -21.84
C SER A 60 6.50 -2.84 -22.21
N LYS A 61 6.77 -3.15 -23.48
CA LYS A 61 7.06 -4.53 -23.96
C LYS A 61 8.14 -5.29 -23.18
N LYS A 62 9.09 -4.56 -22.58
CA LYS A 62 10.21 -5.15 -21.84
C LYS A 62 10.22 -4.76 -20.35
N TRP A 63 9.12 -4.16 -19.87
CA TRP A 63 9.04 -3.81 -18.45
C TRP A 63 8.66 -5.04 -17.62
N ASP A 64 9.29 -5.17 -16.49
CA ASP A 64 9.06 -6.23 -15.52
C ASP A 64 8.92 -5.62 -14.11
N GLY A 65 8.43 -6.43 -13.16
CA GLY A 65 8.25 -6.01 -11.78
C GLY A 65 6.90 -5.35 -11.49
N GLY A 66 6.83 -4.70 -10.32
CA GLY A 66 5.63 -4.07 -9.79
C GLY A 66 5.71 -2.55 -9.87
N TYR A 67 4.78 -1.92 -10.55
CA TYR A 67 4.74 -0.46 -10.70
C TYR A 67 3.33 0.09 -10.95
N VAL A 68 3.15 1.34 -10.55
CA VAL A 68 2.08 2.22 -11.03
C VAL A 68 2.76 3.48 -11.53
N LEU A 69 2.49 3.84 -12.76
CA LEU A 69 3.03 5.03 -13.40
C LEU A 69 1.92 6.03 -13.65
N SER A 70 2.14 7.28 -13.33
CA SER A 70 1.29 8.39 -13.77
C SER A 70 2.13 9.38 -14.56
N GLY A 71 1.56 9.92 -15.62
CA GLY A 71 2.24 10.86 -16.49
C GLY A 71 1.32 11.90 -17.08
N LEU A 72 1.91 13.04 -17.39
CA LEU A 72 1.28 14.15 -18.08
C LEU A 72 2.07 14.44 -19.35
N ILE A 73 1.37 14.52 -20.47
CA ILE A 73 1.95 14.86 -21.77
C ILE A 73 1.88 16.39 -21.95
N GLY A 74 2.87 16.96 -22.65
CA GLY A 74 3.03 18.40 -22.78
C GLY A 74 1.83 19.18 -23.34
N HIS A 75 0.96 18.54 -24.10
CA HIS A 75 -0.27 19.15 -24.62
C HIS A 75 -1.49 19.02 -23.70
N GLY A 76 -1.39 18.26 -22.58
CA GLY A 76 -2.42 18.18 -21.54
C GLY A 76 -3.10 16.83 -21.35
N ASP A 77 -2.81 15.81 -22.18
CA ASP A 77 -3.29 14.45 -21.93
C ASP A 77 -2.54 13.84 -20.74
N ALA A 78 -3.24 13.09 -19.91
CA ALA A 78 -2.68 12.39 -18.75
C ALA A 78 -2.96 10.89 -18.81
N PHE A 79 -2.18 10.11 -18.08
CA PHE A 79 -2.42 8.68 -17.94
C PHE A 79 -1.99 8.16 -16.57
N ALA A 80 -2.57 7.03 -16.19
CA ALA A 80 -2.01 6.15 -15.17
C ALA A 80 -2.04 4.71 -15.67
N LEU A 81 -0.95 3.96 -15.49
CA LEU A 81 -0.75 2.59 -15.94
C LEU A 81 -0.34 1.72 -14.77
N ARG A 82 -1.00 0.57 -14.61
CA ARG A 82 -0.67 -0.43 -13.60
C ARG A 82 0.07 -1.62 -14.20
N ASP A 83 0.99 -2.20 -13.43
CA ASP A 83 1.74 -3.41 -13.80
C ASP A 83 0.83 -4.62 -14.11
N PRO A 84 1.28 -5.55 -14.98
CA PRO A 84 0.44 -6.67 -15.44
C PRO A 84 0.19 -7.75 -14.37
N HIS A 85 0.94 -7.78 -13.28
CA HIS A 85 0.74 -8.70 -12.14
C HIS A 85 -0.15 -8.12 -11.05
N GLY A 86 -0.35 -6.78 -11.04
CA GLY A 86 -1.06 -6.07 -9.99
C GLY A 86 -0.34 -6.11 -8.65
N ILE A 87 1.00 -6.07 -8.67
CA ILE A 87 1.83 -6.04 -7.47
C ILE A 87 1.60 -4.74 -6.71
N ARG A 88 1.65 -3.59 -7.43
CA ARG A 88 1.41 -2.28 -6.81
C ARG A 88 -0.09 -1.95 -6.81
N PRO A 89 -0.59 -1.35 -5.72
CA PRO A 89 -1.98 -0.92 -5.65
C PRO A 89 -2.21 0.33 -6.52
N ALA A 90 -3.34 0.35 -7.21
CA ALA A 90 -3.84 1.52 -7.92
C ALA A 90 -5.36 1.53 -7.90
N TYR A 91 -5.94 2.64 -7.52
CA TYR A 91 -7.38 2.84 -7.45
C TYR A 91 -7.75 4.09 -8.23
N TYR A 92 -8.95 4.10 -8.80
CA TYR A 92 -9.47 5.25 -9.51
C TYR A 92 -10.92 5.55 -9.14
N TYR A 93 -11.29 6.79 -9.35
CA TYR A 93 -12.65 7.28 -9.34
C TYR A 93 -12.84 8.23 -10.51
N CYS A 94 -13.96 8.12 -11.22
CA CYS A 94 -14.33 9.02 -12.30
C CYS A 94 -15.81 9.35 -12.20
N ASP A 95 -16.14 10.61 -12.44
CA ASP A 95 -17.49 11.10 -12.68
C ASP A 95 -17.49 12.13 -13.82
N GLU A 96 -18.54 12.93 -13.93
CA GLU A 96 -18.68 13.94 -14.99
C GLU A 96 -17.72 15.14 -14.83
N GLU A 97 -17.17 15.36 -13.64
CA GLU A 97 -16.33 16.53 -13.32
C GLU A 97 -14.86 16.15 -13.13
N ILE A 98 -14.57 14.98 -12.55
CA ILE A 98 -13.21 14.60 -12.18
C ILE A 98 -12.86 13.18 -12.57
N ALA A 99 -11.59 12.96 -12.88
CA ALA A 99 -10.95 11.66 -12.92
C ALA A 99 -9.72 11.68 -12.00
N VAL A 100 -9.66 10.76 -11.05
CA VAL A 100 -8.57 10.69 -10.07
C VAL A 100 -8.04 9.28 -9.95
N VAL A 101 -6.71 9.16 -9.85
CA VAL A 101 -6.00 7.90 -9.59
C VAL A 101 -5.09 8.07 -8.39
N ALA A 102 -5.09 7.10 -7.50
CA ALA A 102 -4.20 7.06 -6.34
C ALA A 102 -3.80 5.62 -5.98
N SER A 103 -2.72 5.47 -5.25
CA SER A 103 -2.30 4.17 -4.70
C SER A 103 -3.20 3.67 -3.55
N GLU A 104 -4.01 4.55 -2.97
CA GLU A 104 -4.76 4.29 -1.73
C GLU A 104 -6.21 4.78 -1.84
N LYS A 105 -7.19 3.92 -1.55
CA LYS A 105 -8.62 4.29 -1.51
C LYS A 105 -8.92 5.43 -0.52
N PRO A 106 -8.40 5.39 0.74
CA PRO A 106 -8.69 6.44 1.71
C PRO A 106 -8.24 7.83 1.28
N VAL A 107 -7.24 7.92 0.41
CA VAL A 107 -6.80 9.21 -0.15
C VAL A 107 -7.90 9.83 -1.02
N ILE A 108 -8.46 9.02 -1.92
CA ILE A 108 -9.57 9.46 -2.80
C ILE A 108 -10.81 9.79 -1.96
N GLN A 109 -11.17 8.93 -1.00
CA GLN A 109 -12.31 9.15 -0.11
C GLN A 109 -12.21 10.49 0.64
N THR A 110 -11.05 10.76 1.23
CA THR A 110 -10.86 11.95 2.06
C THR A 110 -10.75 13.21 1.23
N ALA A 111 -10.00 13.17 0.11
CA ALA A 111 -9.76 14.36 -0.71
C ALA A 111 -11.00 14.82 -1.49
N PHE A 112 -11.83 13.88 -1.92
CA PHE A 112 -12.97 14.16 -2.80
C PHE A 112 -14.33 13.85 -2.16
N ASN A 113 -14.34 13.42 -0.89
CA ASN A 113 -15.56 13.03 -0.15
C ASN A 113 -16.41 11.98 -0.90
N VAL A 114 -15.74 10.98 -1.48
CA VAL A 114 -16.35 9.92 -2.30
C VAL A 114 -16.58 8.67 -1.45
N ASN A 115 -17.70 7.98 -1.70
CA ASN A 115 -17.97 6.70 -1.06
C ASN A 115 -16.99 5.64 -1.55
N ALA A 116 -16.48 4.80 -0.63
CA ALA A 116 -15.54 3.72 -0.95
C ALA A 116 -16.05 2.75 -2.03
N ASN A 117 -17.36 2.55 -2.11
CA ASN A 117 -17.99 1.65 -3.09
C ASN A 117 -17.89 2.16 -4.53
N ASN A 118 -17.64 3.45 -4.71
CA ASN A 118 -17.48 4.08 -6.02
C ASN A 118 -16.01 4.14 -6.47
N ILE A 119 -15.09 3.69 -5.61
CA ILE A 119 -13.66 3.67 -5.92
C ILE A 119 -13.28 2.28 -6.39
N HIS A 120 -12.78 2.20 -7.61
CA HIS A 120 -12.45 0.94 -8.28
C HIS A 120 -10.95 0.69 -8.31
N GLU A 121 -10.57 -0.58 -8.28
CA GLU A 121 -9.16 -0.97 -8.51
C GLU A 121 -8.86 -0.88 -10.00
N LEU A 122 -7.78 -0.21 -10.39
CA LEU A 122 -7.33 -0.19 -11.79
C LEU A 122 -6.90 -1.61 -12.20
N PRO A 123 -7.48 -2.19 -13.25
CA PRO A 123 -7.15 -3.54 -13.68
C PRO A 123 -5.67 -3.73 -14.02
N ARG A 124 -5.21 -4.95 -13.93
CA ARG A 124 -3.81 -5.32 -14.19
C ARG A 124 -3.44 -5.12 -15.65
N GLY A 125 -2.33 -4.42 -15.89
CA GLY A 125 -1.84 -4.13 -17.24
C GLY A 125 -2.68 -3.12 -18.00
N GLU A 126 -3.62 -2.46 -17.34
CA GLU A 126 -4.51 -1.46 -17.94
C GLU A 126 -4.02 -0.04 -17.62
N ALA A 127 -4.25 0.86 -18.56
CA ALA A 127 -4.08 2.29 -18.38
C ALA A 127 -5.43 3.00 -18.41
N ILE A 128 -5.59 3.98 -17.51
CA ILE A 128 -6.58 5.04 -17.64
C ILE A 128 -5.91 6.21 -18.36
N ILE A 129 -6.52 6.68 -19.42
CA ILE A 129 -6.04 7.79 -20.26
C ILE A 129 -7.08 8.90 -20.20
N ILE A 130 -6.65 10.08 -19.79
CA ILE A 130 -7.48 11.25 -19.65
C ILE A 130 -7.02 12.25 -20.70
N LYS A 131 -7.86 12.50 -21.68
CA LYS A 131 -7.59 13.46 -22.75
C LYS A 131 -7.73 14.89 -22.23
N LYS A 132 -7.04 15.84 -22.85
CA LYS A 132 -7.12 17.28 -22.53
C LYS A 132 -8.57 17.83 -22.54
N ASN A 133 -9.44 17.25 -23.34
CA ASN A 133 -10.86 17.62 -23.41
C ASN A 133 -11.72 17.01 -22.28
N GLY A 134 -11.14 16.25 -21.34
CA GLY A 134 -11.83 15.59 -20.23
C GLY A 134 -12.32 14.16 -20.55
N GLU A 135 -12.18 13.69 -21.78
CA GLU A 135 -12.55 12.33 -22.14
C GLU A 135 -11.67 11.31 -21.40
N VAL A 136 -12.30 10.34 -20.75
CA VAL A 136 -11.62 9.26 -19.99
C VAL A 136 -11.77 7.94 -20.73
N ASN A 137 -10.64 7.32 -21.05
CA ASN A 137 -10.57 6.05 -21.76
C ASN A 137 -9.77 5.03 -20.96
N PHE A 138 -10.16 3.76 -21.05
CA PHE A 138 -9.45 2.63 -20.50
C PHE A 138 -8.83 1.80 -21.62
N LYS A 139 -7.55 1.46 -21.49
CA LYS A 139 -6.82 0.70 -22.49
C LYS A 139 -6.02 -0.44 -21.87
N GLN A 140 -6.28 -1.66 -22.31
CA GLN A 140 -5.39 -2.78 -21.98
C GLN A 140 -4.07 -2.60 -22.73
N VAL A 141 -3.02 -2.23 -22.00
CA VAL A 141 -1.67 -1.95 -22.52
C VAL A 141 -0.82 -3.22 -22.54
N MET A 142 -0.93 -4.03 -21.50
CA MET A 142 -0.25 -5.31 -21.36
C MET A 142 -1.25 -6.40 -21.02
N ALA A 143 -1.06 -7.61 -21.55
CA ALA A 143 -1.90 -8.74 -21.17
C ALA A 143 -1.81 -8.98 -19.65
N PRO A 144 -2.95 -9.09 -18.93
CA PRO A 144 -2.93 -9.34 -17.50
C PRO A 144 -2.30 -10.72 -17.21
N LYS A 145 -1.36 -10.75 -16.29
CA LYS A 145 -0.70 -11.97 -15.81
C LYS A 145 -1.38 -12.46 -14.52
N ALA A 146 -0.95 -13.59 -13.98
CA ALA A 146 -1.43 -14.06 -12.70
C ALA A 146 -1.22 -12.98 -11.61
N ARG A 147 -2.23 -12.79 -10.75
CA ARG A 147 -2.14 -11.80 -9.66
C ARG A 147 -1.05 -12.23 -8.68
N THR A 148 -0.11 -11.34 -8.44
CA THR A 148 0.95 -11.53 -7.46
C THR A 148 0.85 -10.43 -6.42
N SER A 149 0.13 -10.73 -5.33
CA SER A 149 -0.02 -9.75 -4.24
C SER A 149 1.24 -9.72 -3.39
N CYS A 150 1.75 -8.54 -3.13
CA CYS A 150 2.86 -8.34 -2.21
C CYS A 150 2.32 -8.23 -0.78
N SER A 151 2.72 -9.14 0.12
CA SER A 151 2.33 -9.09 1.54
C SER A 151 2.85 -7.82 2.22
N PHE A 152 4.02 -7.35 1.83
CA PHE A 152 4.62 -6.12 2.36
C PHE A 152 3.79 -4.88 2.07
N GLU A 153 3.14 -4.81 0.89
CA GLU A 153 2.16 -3.75 0.58
C GLU A 153 1.01 -3.76 1.59
N ARG A 154 0.48 -4.93 1.95
CA ARG A 154 -0.68 -5.06 2.83
C ARG A 154 -0.32 -4.83 4.30
N ILE A 155 0.82 -5.35 4.73
CA ILE A 155 1.26 -5.27 6.13
C ILE A 155 1.81 -3.88 6.46
N TYR A 156 2.60 -3.28 5.57
CA TYR A 156 3.40 -2.11 5.86
C TYR A 156 3.03 -0.86 5.06
N PHE A 157 3.03 -0.91 3.70
CA PHE A 157 2.87 0.28 2.88
C PHE A 157 1.45 0.83 2.81
N SER A 158 0.44 -0.03 2.69
CA SER A 158 -0.96 0.39 2.60
C SER A 158 -1.41 1.14 3.85
N ARG A 159 -2.31 2.11 3.67
CA ARG A 159 -2.84 2.89 4.79
C ARG A 159 -3.69 2.03 5.71
N GLY A 160 -3.41 2.09 7.00
CA GLY A 160 -4.13 1.35 8.04
C GLY A 160 -5.59 1.77 8.25
N ASN A 161 -6.02 2.89 7.69
CA ASN A 161 -7.40 3.37 7.71
C ASN A 161 -8.24 2.90 6.50
N ASP A 162 -7.67 2.14 5.55
CA ASP A 162 -8.45 1.37 4.59
C ASP A 162 -9.17 0.24 5.32
N ALA A 163 -10.48 0.10 5.13
CA ALA A 163 -11.30 -0.87 5.85
C ALA A 163 -10.83 -2.32 5.67
N SER A 164 -10.39 -2.69 4.45
CA SER A 164 -9.89 -4.03 4.15
C SER A 164 -8.51 -4.28 4.77
N ILE A 165 -7.62 -3.31 4.68
CA ILE A 165 -6.28 -3.36 5.30
C ILE A 165 -6.40 -3.44 6.82
N TYR A 166 -7.26 -2.63 7.40
CA TYR A 166 -7.52 -2.64 8.84
C TYR A 166 -8.00 -4.01 9.32
N ALA A 167 -8.99 -4.60 8.63
CA ALA A 167 -9.51 -5.92 8.97
C ALA A 167 -8.46 -7.02 8.81
N GLU A 168 -7.67 -6.99 7.73
CA GLU A 168 -6.59 -7.96 7.51
C GLU A 168 -5.50 -7.87 8.58
N ARG A 169 -5.04 -6.67 8.91
CA ARG A 169 -4.02 -6.50 9.98
C ARG A 169 -4.53 -6.97 11.33
N LYS A 170 -5.79 -6.68 11.67
CA LYS A 170 -6.40 -7.24 12.89
C LYS A 170 -6.46 -8.76 12.88
N MET A 171 -6.78 -9.37 11.74
CA MET A 171 -6.81 -10.83 11.59
C MET A 171 -5.42 -11.43 11.75
N LEU A 172 -4.39 -10.84 11.15
CA LEU A 172 -3.00 -11.28 11.32
C LEU A 172 -2.59 -11.28 12.80
N GLY A 173 -2.88 -10.22 13.52
CA GLY A 173 -2.63 -10.16 14.97
C GLY A 173 -3.41 -11.20 15.76
N ALA A 174 -4.69 -11.41 15.42
CA ALA A 174 -5.51 -12.42 16.08
C ALA A 174 -4.98 -13.85 15.90
N LEU A 175 -4.45 -14.17 14.72
CA LEU A 175 -3.85 -15.48 14.42
C LEU A 175 -2.59 -15.78 15.26
N LEU A 176 -1.90 -14.75 15.75
CA LEU A 176 -0.74 -14.90 16.63
C LEU A 176 -1.12 -15.28 18.07
N SER A 177 -2.38 -15.17 18.48
CA SER A 177 -2.79 -15.37 19.87
C SER A 177 -2.48 -16.78 20.40
N GLU A 178 -2.81 -17.84 19.65
CA GLU A 178 -2.56 -19.22 20.07
C GLU A 178 -1.07 -19.59 20.09
N PRO A 179 -0.27 -19.30 19.06
CA PRO A 179 1.18 -19.52 19.13
C PRO A 179 1.85 -18.81 20.30
N ILE A 180 1.43 -17.56 20.58
CA ILE A 180 1.98 -16.77 21.69
C ILE A 180 1.58 -17.40 23.03
N LEU A 181 0.29 -17.72 23.26
CA LEU A 181 -0.16 -18.38 24.48
C LEU A 181 0.60 -19.67 24.76
N LYS A 182 0.83 -20.48 23.71
CA LYS A 182 1.63 -21.69 23.83
C LYS A 182 3.09 -21.38 24.22
N LYS A 183 3.69 -20.35 23.64
CA LYS A 183 5.08 -19.97 23.89
C LYS A 183 5.30 -19.46 25.32
N ILE A 184 4.35 -18.71 25.87
CA ILE A 184 4.40 -18.21 27.26
C ILE A 184 3.81 -19.20 28.29
N ASN A 185 3.50 -20.45 27.90
CA ASN A 185 2.85 -21.45 28.75
C ASN A 185 1.55 -20.98 29.41
N ASN A 186 0.78 -20.09 28.73
CA ASN A 186 -0.42 -19.43 29.24
C ASN A 186 -0.20 -18.58 30.50
N ASP A 187 1.03 -18.17 30.80
CA ASP A 187 1.34 -17.28 31.91
C ASP A 187 1.04 -15.82 31.55
N LEU A 188 -0.23 -15.41 31.72
CA LEU A 188 -0.68 -14.05 31.47
C LEU A 188 -0.34 -13.08 32.61
N ASP A 189 -0.12 -13.60 33.80
CA ASP A 189 0.12 -12.76 34.99
C ASP A 189 1.53 -12.14 34.99
N ASN A 190 2.50 -12.89 34.45
CA ASN A 190 3.88 -12.43 34.30
C ASN A 190 4.24 -12.07 32.85
N THR A 191 3.24 -11.90 31.98
CA THR A 191 3.48 -11.48 30.59
C THR A 191 2.94 -10.09 30.36
N LEU A 192 3.79 -9.24 29.77
CA LEU A 192 3.47 -7.90 29.33
C LEU A 192 3.46 -7.83 27.80
N PHE A 193 2.36 -7.37 27.23
CA PHE A 193 2.17 -7.25 25.79
C PHE A 193 2.37 -5.81 25.34
N SER A 194 3.12 -5.61 24.26
CA SER A 194 3.36 -4.31 23.66
C SER A 194 3.55 -4.44 22.14
N TYR A 195 3.80 -3.34 21.48
CA TYR A 195 4.06 -3.29 20.03
C TYR A 195 5.05 -2.19 19.68
N ILE A 196 5.68 -2.30 18.50
CA ILE A 196 6.52 -1.25 17.92
C ILE A 196 5.62 -0.29 17.14
N PRO A 197 5.54 0.99 17.52
CA PRO A 197 4.73 1.97 16.80
C PRO A 197 5.37 2.32 15.44
N ASN A 198 4.54 2.69 14.39
CA ASN A 198 3.08 2.86 14.52
C ASN A 198 2.31 1.77 13.77
N THR A 199 2.91 1.09 12.79
CA THR A 199 2.20 0.20 11.84
C THR A 199 1.68 -1.06 12.51
N ALA A 200 2.42 -1.63 13.46
CA ALA A 200 2.05 -2.83 14.22
C ALA A 200 0.81 -2.65 15.12
N GLU A 201 0.41 -1.41 15.43
CA GLU A 201 -0.70 -1.13 16.36
C GLU A 201 -2.00 -1.83 15.97
N THR A 202 -2.37 -1.82 14.69
CA THR A 202 -3.63 -2.45 14.24
C THR A 202 -3.60 -3.98 14.41
N ALA A 203 -2.48 -4.63 14.12
CA ALA A 203 -2.31 -6.05 14.38
C ALA A 203 -2.32 -6.35 15.88
N PHE A 204 -1.71 -5.48 16.69
CA PHE A 204 -1.71 -5.59 18.14
C PHE A 204 -3.13 -5.52 18.74
N LEU A 205 -3.98 -4.62 18.22
CA LEU A 205 -5.41 -4.58 18.61
C LEU A 205 -6.13 -5.91 18.30
N GLY A 206 -5.76 -6.55 17.19
CA GLY A 206 -6.28 -7.87 16.85
C GLY A 206 -5.81 -8.96 17.80
N LEU A 207 -4.53 -8.96 18.14
CA LEU A 207 -3.93 -9.89 19.12
C LEU A 207 -4.59 -9.78 20.50
N THR A 208 -4.66 -8.56 21.05
CA THR A 208 -5.23 -8.33 22.39
C THR A 208 -6.69 -8.75 22.44
N SER A 209 -7.48 -8.39 21.43
CA SER A 209 -8.89 -8.81 21.33
C SER A 209 -9.04 -10.34 21.27
N ALA A 210 -8.16 -11.05 20.57
CA ALA A 210 -8.18 -12.51 20.50
C ALA A 210 -7.78 -13.16 21.84
N LEU A 211 -6.76 -12.62 22.51
CA LEU A 211 -6.33 -13.09 23.83
C LEU A 211 -7.45 -12.93 24.88
N GLU A 212 -8.12 -11.77 24.91
CA GLU A 212 -9.27 -11.54 25.80
C GLU A 212 -10.44 -12.49 25.49
N LYS A 213 -10.72 -12.70 24.20
CA LYS A 213 -11.75 -13.67 23.79
C LYS A 213 -11.42 -15.09 24.21
N ASN A 214 -10.16 -15.52 24.11
CA ASN A 214 -9.71 -16.83 24.56
C ASN A 214 -9.83 -16.98 26.08
N LEU A 215 -9.44 -15.95 26.84
CA LEU A 215 -9.58 -15.93 28.30
C LEU A 215 -11.05 -15.99 28.74
N ASN A 216 -11.93 -15.26 28.08
CA ASN A 216 -13.36 -15.29 28.36
C ASN A 216 -14.00 -16.64 28.02
N LYS A 217 -13.61 -17.26 26.89
CA LYS A 217 -14.04 -18.63 26.55
C LYS A 217 -13.61 -19.64 27.64
N LYS A 218 -12.37 -19.51 28.14
CA LYS A 218 -11.87 -20.38 29.22
C LYS A 218 -12.69 -20.20 30.50
N ARG A 219 -13.01 -18.97 30.88
CA ARG A 219 -13.88 -18.68 32.04
C ARG A 219 -15.28 -19.26 31.88
N GLN A 220 -15.88 -19.08 30.71
CA GLN A 220 -17.20 -19.61 30.40
C GLN A 220 -17.22 -21.13 30.47
N ASN A 221 -16.24 -21.83 29.89
CA ASN A 221 -16.13 -23.28 29.96
C ASN A 221 -15.97 -23.81 31.41
N LEU A 222 -15.16 -23.14 32.23
CA LEU A 222 -15.01 -23.51 33.66
C LEU A 222 -16.31 -23.30 34.44
N LEU A 223 -17.10 -22.29 34.12
CA LEU A 223 -18.41 -22.04 34.71
C LEU A 223 -19.41 -23.16 34.30
N GLU A 224 -19.50 -23.48 33.00
CA GLU A 224 -20.40 -24.49 32.44
C GLU A 224 -20.07 -25.91 32.94
N THR A 225 -18.77 -26.18 33.19
CA THR A 225 -18.33 -27.47 33.70
C THR A 225 -18.30 -27.55 35.23
N GLY A 226 -18.76 -26.54 35.94
CA GLY A 226 -18.81 -26.48 37.39
C GLY A 226 -17.45 -26.42 38.10
N GLN A 227 -16.37 -26.09 37.38
CA GLN A 227 -15.01 -26.01 37.94
C GLN A 227 -14.77 -24.63 38.62
N ILE A 228 -15.54 -24.38 39.68
CA ILE A 228 -15.58 -23.07 40.35
C ILE A 228 -14.24 -22.65 40.95
N ASP A 229 -13.46 -23.57 41.52
CA ASP A 229 -12.17 -23.22 42.12
C ASP A 229 -11.15 -22.83 41.05
N ASN A 230 -11.13 -23.52 39.92
CA ASN A 230 -10.32 -23.12 38.78
C ASN A 230 -10.77 -21.75 38.20
N LEU A 231 -12.09 -21.49 38.16
CA LEU A 231 -12.63 -20.18 37.71
C LEU A 231 -12.16 -19.06 38.64
N LYS A 232 -12.18 -19.26 39.97
CA LYS A 232 -11.71 -18.26 40.95
C LYS A 232 -10.26 -17.83 40.69
N LEU A 233 -9.39 -18.73 40.21
CA LEU A 233 -7.99 -18.42 39.92
C LEU A 233 -7.83 -17.49 38.75
N ILE A 234 -8.73 -17.54 37.74
CA ILE A 234 -8.59 -16.74 36.51
C ILE A 234 -9.66 -15.69 36.33
N ILE A 235 -10.62 -15.53 37.26
CA ILE A 235 -11.75 -14.61 37.11
C ILE A 235 -11.27 -13.16 37.00
N ASN A 236 -10.23 -12.79 37.72
CA ASN A 236 -9.63 -11.46 37.73
C ASN A 236 -8.39 -11.31 36.85
N GLN A 237 -7.98 -12.39 36.17
CA GLN A 237 -6.83 -12.36 35.27
C GLN A 237 -7.11 -11.37 34.11
N LYS A 238 -6.12 -10.61 33.70
CA LYS A 238 -6.24 -9.62 32.62
C LYS A 238 -5.06 -9.76 31.68
N ILE A 239 -5.28 -9.39 30.44
CA ILE A 239 -4.16 -9.19 29.50
C ILE A 239 -3.47 -7.88 29.87
N ARG A 240 -2.19 -7.97 30.28
CA ARG A 240 -1.38 -6.79 30.66
C ARG A 240 -0.83 -6.15 29.39
N VAL A 241 -1.35 -4.99 29.05
CA VAL A 241 -1.02 -4.22 27.84
C VAL A 241 -0.44 -2.88 28.25
N GLU A 242 0.77 -2.61 27.74
CA GLU A 242 1.42 -1.32 27.95
C GLU A 242 2.08 -0.82 26.66
N LYS A 243 2.10 0.47 26.46
CA LYS A 243 2.82 1.10 25.34
C LYS A 243 4.28 1.31 25.75
N MET A 244 5.11 0.31 25.53
CA MET A 244 6.51 0.35 25.94
C MET A 244 7.39 1.20 25.03
N ALA A 245 7.10 1.24 23.74
CA ALA A 245 7.86 2.04 22.77
C ALA A 245 7.03 3.25 22.30
N VAL A 246 7.66 4.41 22.28
CA VAL A 246 7.10 5.66 21.75
C VAL A 246 7.99 6.13 20.61
N LYS A 247 7.41 6.41 19.46
CA LYS A 247 8.13 6.89 18.28
C LYS A 247 8.01 8.40 18.17
N ASP A 248 9.10 9.11 18.38
CA ASP A 248 9.13 10.58 18.37
C ASP A 248 9.37 11.18 16.98
N ALA A 249 10.07 10.47 16.11
CA ALA A 249 10.41 10.98 14.80
C ALA A 249 9.68 10.24 13.67
N LYS A 250 9.30 10.95 12.60
CA LYS A 250 8.70 10.40 11.38
C LYS A 250 9.76 9.78 10.44
N LEU A 251 10.80 9.16 10.98
CA LEU A 251 11.87 8.52 10.21
C LEU A 251 11.58 7.03 10.02
N ARG A 252 12.08 6.48 8.91
CA ARG A 252 11.99 5.06 8.57
C ARG A 252 13.34 4.39 8.83
N THR A 253 13.42 3.52 9.83
CA THR A 253 14.66 2.89 10.28
C THR A 253 15.18 1.79 9.36
N PHE A 254 14.32 1.14 8.58
CA PHE A 254 14.68 0.00 7.73
C PHE A 254 15.36 0.38 6.41
N ILE A 255 15.39 1.67 6.04
CA ILE A 255 16.05 2.16 4.80
C ILE A 255 17.53 2.49 5.05
N THR A 256 17.95 2.50 6.31
CA THR A 256 19.32 2.87 6.70
C THR A 256 20.25 1.65 6.67
N ALA A 257 21.53 1.86 6.33
CA ALA A 257 22.56 0.82 6.39
C ALA A 257 22.68 0.24 7.81
N ASP A 258 22.94 -1.07 7.92
CA ASP A 258 22.97 -1.78 9.21
C ASP A 258 23.93 -1.18 10.22
N SER A 259 25.09 -0.62 9.76
CA SER A 259 26.09 0.04 10.61
C SER A 259 25.57 1.28 11.34
N ASP A 260 24.58 1.97 10.76
CA ASP A 260 24.05 3.24 11.28
C ASP A 260 22.71 3.03 12.00
N ARG A 261 22.15 1.82 11.91
CA ARG A 261 20.79 1.48 12.37
C ARG A 261 20.65 1.56 13.89
N ASP A 262 21.63 1.02 14.64
CA ASP A 262 21.56 0.99 16.10
C ASP A 262 21.59 2.38 16.73
N GLY A 263 22.43 3.28 16.21
CA GLY A 263 22.46 4.67 16.62
C GLY A 263 21.16 5.42 16.29
N LEU A 264 20.60 5.17 15.10
CA LEU A 264 19.36 5.79 14.65
C LEU A 264 18.14 5.34 15.45
N VAL A 265 18.06 4.04 15.78
CA VAL A 265 16.96 3.47 16.60
C VAL A 265 16.91 4.12 17.98
N GLY A 266 18.05 4.31 18.63
CA GLY A 266 18.15 4.98 19.93
C GLY A 266 17.70 6.44 19.94
N HIS A 267 17.63 7.10 18.77
CA HIS A 267 17.15 8.48 18.63
C HIS A 267 15.70 8.61 18.16
N ILE A 268 15.10 7.51 17.72
CA ILE A 268 13.74 7.52 17.14
C ILE A 268 12.72 6.96 18.12
N TYR A 269 13.13 6.04 18.99
CA TYR A 269 12.25 5.38 19.94
C TYR A 269 12.67 5.69 21.37
N ASP A 270 11.71 6.17 22.15
CA ASP A 270 11.80 6.25 23.60
C ASP A 270 11.12 5.05 24.26
N VAL A 271 11.54 4.73 25.48
CA VAL A 271 10.98 3.65 26.28
C VAL A 271 10.17 4.23 27.44
N THR A 272 8.97 3.71 27.64
CA THR A 272 8.16 4.04 28.81
C THR A 272 8.70 3.29 30.03
N TYR A 273 9.28 4.04 30.97
CA TYR A 273 9.88 3.47 32.18
C TYR A 273 8.84 3.10 33.25
N GLY A 274 9.16 2.09 34.05
CA GLY A 274 8.38 1.71 35.24
C GLY A 274 7.12 0.87 34.97
N VAL A 275 6.82 0.52 33.73
CA VAL A 275 5.65 -0.30 33.36
C VAL A 275 5.91 -1.81 33.37
N SER A 276 7.16 -2.21 33.27
CA SER A 276 7.60 -3.62 33.33
C SER A 276 8.34 -3.95 34.62
N LYS A 277 8.26 -5.21 35.06
CA LYS A 277 9.03 -5.77 36.15
C LYS A 277 10.17 -6.62 35.60
N ASN A 278 11.25 -6.80 36.37
CA ASN A 278 12.38 -7.64 35.98
C ASN A 278 12.01 -9.11 35.75
N THR A 279 10.88 -9.55 36.28
CA THR A 279 10.34 -10.93 36.15
C THR A 279 9.38 -11.08 34.97
N ASP A 280 9.00 -9.99 34.29
CA ASP A 280 8.03 -10.04 33.22
C ASP A 280 8.63 -10.67 31.93
N THR A 281 7.85 -11.52 31.30
CA THR A 281 8.05 -11.93 29.91
C THR A 281 7.49 -10.84 29.01
N LEU A 282 8.30 -10.29 28.13
CA LEU A 282 7.85 -9.27 27.17
C LEU A 282 7.46 -9.92 25.85
N VAL A 283 6.23 -9.65 25.41
CA VAL A 283 5.74 -9.99 24.06
C VAL A 283 5.55 -8.70 23.30
N ILE A 284 6.42 -8.48 22.33
CA ILE A 284 6.42 -7.26 21.52
C ILE A 284 6.08 -7.63 20.07
N LEU A 285 5.01 -7.04 19.55
CA LEU A 285 4.58 -7.21 18.17
C LEU A 285 5.21 -6.16 17.27
N ASP A 286 5.77 -6.60 16.15
CA ASP A 286 6.29 -5.76 15.09
C ASP A 286 5.63 -6.12 13.76
N ASP A 287 5.70 -5.24 12.77
CA ASP A 287 5.15 -5.41 11.43
C ASP A 287 6.19 -5.89 10.40
N SER A 288 7.43 -6.08 10.81
CA SER A 288 8.55 -6.53 9.98
C SER A 288 8.96 -7.97 10.22
#